data_ae32629e8dd1de9f89a99d3d287963a2
#
_entry.id   ae32629e8dd1de9f89a99d3d287963a2
#
_cell.length_a   1.000
_cell.length_b   1.000
_cell.length_c   1.000
_cell.angle_alpha   90.00
_cell.angle_beta   90.00
_cell.angle_gamma   90.00
#
_symmetry.space_group_name_H-M   'P 1'
#
loop_
_entity.id
_entity.type
_entity.pdbx_description
1 polymer ?
#
loop_
_entity_poly.entity_id
_entity_poly.type
_entity_poly.pdbx_seq_one_letter_code
_entity_poly.pdbx_strand_id
1 'polypeptide(L)'
;NIRNQKVDEIPHLFAYSQLLLSVNGNEGLYATCGTDSKFWAKWKEEQITEATYTRLKNTSLPKDKLDLLFNHRPAKVRDEYLSLIAGGELVVTDQDRLLVSLLRHDRLLEMTRLFTLFDKKAGKIVARYQQVFGIKALIERITSFDEHGARNGGVIWHTTGSGKSFTMVFLSKALIWLKVLAQCRVVVVTDRVDLEDQLARTFASGGALSDKDKKDAMATTGKRLAEQIGKGNERIIFSIINKFGTAITLPECYNDSPDIIVLVDEGHRSQNGSNNIFMQQALPKAAYIGFTGTPL
;
A
#
# COMPACT_ATOMS: atom_id res chain seq x y z
N ASN A 1 24.15 -4.06 -9.90
CA ASN A 1 23.58 -3.09 -8.93
C ASN A 1 23.24 -3.71 -7.58
N ILE A 2 22.73 -4.96 -7.51
CA ILE A 2 22.47 -5.65 -6.22
C ILE A 2 23.78 -5.89 -5.48
N ARG A 3 24.83 -6.34 -6.18
CA ARG A 3 26.18 -6.53 -5.62
C ARG A 3 26.73 -5.23 -5.00
N ASN A 4 26.57 -4.11 -5.69
CA ASN A 4 27.11 -2.82 -5.27
C ASN A 4 26.50 -2.28 -3.95
N GLN A 5 25.44 -2.89 -3.44
CA GLN A 5 24.82 -2.54 -2.15
C GLN A 5 25.51 -3.22 -0.94
N LYS A 6 26.43 -4.15 -1.19
CA LYS A 6 27.15 -4.85 -0.12
C LYS A 6 28.18 -3.93 0.55
N VAL A 7 28.55 -4.30 1.79
CA VAL A 7 29.42 -3.48 2.66
C VAL A 7 30.81 -3.25 2.04
N ASP A 8 31.30 -4.21 1.27
CA ASP A 8 32.59 -4.19 0.57
C ASP A 8 32.56 -3.45 -0.77
N GLU A 9 31.44 -2.88 -1.17
CA GLU A 9 31.28 -2.16 -2.43
C GLU A 9 30.95 -0.67 -2.16
N ILE A 10 29.83 -0.15 -2.66
CA ILE A 10 29.42 1.25 -2.52
C ILE A 10 28.06 1.45 -1.84
N PRO A 11 27.83 0.90 -0.63
CA PRO A 11 26.53 0.92 0.04
C PRO A 11 26.00 2.33 0.30
N HIS A 12 26.89 3.30 0.51
CA HIS A 12 26.53 4.70 0.77
C HIS A 12 25.74 5.35 -0.37
N LEU A 13 25.97 4.94 -1.61
CA LEU A 13 25.21 5.42 -2.76
C LEU A 13 23.71 5.07 -2.65
N PHE A 14 23.40 3.98 -1.98
CA PHE A 14 22.03 3.46 -1.84
C PHE A 14 21.32 3.91 -0.56
N ALA A 15 22.04 4.54 0.39
CA ALA A 15 21.50 4.91 1.70
C ALA A 15 20.25 5.80 1.60
N TYR A 16 20.23 6.72 0.64
CA TYR A 16 19.13 7.68 0.43
C TYR A 16 18.19 7.29 -0.74
N SER A 17 18.49 6.20 -1.45
CA SER A 17 17.66 5.77 -2.57
C SER A 17 16.30 5.29 -2.09
N GLN A 18 15.21 5.85 -2.62
CA GLN A 18 13.85 5.44 -2.29
C GLN A 18 13.42 4.25 -3.13
N LEU A 19 13.67 4.30 -4.42
CA LEU A 19 13.41 3.24 -5.39
C LEU A 19 14.68 2.92 -6.16
N LEU A 20 14.84 1.67 -6.53
CA LEU A 20 15.84 1.19 -7.47
C LEU A 20 15.11 0.68 -8.71
N LEU A 21 15.59 1.06 -9.88
CA LEU A 21 15.05 0.62 -11.16
C LEU A 21 16.10 -0.19 -11.91
N SER A 22 15.67 -1.28 -12.51
CA SER A 22 16.44 -2.08 -13.46
C SER A 22 15.72 -2.07 -14.80
N VAL A 23 16.33 -1.46 -15.81
CA VAL A 23 15.71 -1.26 -17.12
C VAL A 23 16.65 -1.65 -18.24
N ASN A 24 16.12 -2.24 -19.32
CA ASN A 24 16.87 -2.65 -20.50
C ASN A 24 15.98 -2.65 -21.76
N GLY A 25 15.29 -1.67 -22.08
CA GLY A 25 14.39 -1.61 -23.24
C GLY A 25 13.21 -2.59 -23.18
N ASN A 26 13.47 -3.88 -23.07
CA ASN A 26 12.46 -4.94 -23.10
C ASN A 26 11.92 -5.33 -21.73
N GLU A 27 12.56 -4.87 -20.65
CA GLU A 27 12.17 -5.17 -19.29
C GLU A 27 12.35 -3.95 -18.38
N GLY A 28 11.39 -3.76 -17.50
CA GLY A 28 11.45 -2.77 -16.43
C GLY A 28 11.07 -3.40 -15.10
N LEU A 29 12.01 -3.39 -14.14
CA LEU A 29 11.79 -3.88 -12.78
C LEU A 29 12.09 -2.78 -11.76
N TYR A 30 11.41 -2.82 -10.62
CA TYR A 30 11.67 -1.92 -9.50
C TYR A 30 11.77 -2.68 -8.18
N ALA A 31 12.51 -2.10 -7.26
CA ALA A 31 12.70 -2.60 -5.91
C ALA A 31 13.16 -1.48 -4.97
N THR A 32 13.55 -1.85 -3.76
CA THR A 32 14.26 -0.99 -2.81
C THR A 32 15.64 -1.55 -2.49
N CYS A 33 16.43 -0.79 -1.74
CA CYS A 33 17.73 -1.24 -1.26
C CYS A 33 17.59 -2.51 -0.41
N GLY A 34 18.50 -3.45 -0.58
CA GLY A 34 18.52 -4.73 0.12
C GLY A 34 17.57 -5.79 -0.44
N THR A 35 16.75 -5.47 -1.45
CA THR A 35 15.83 -6.43 -2.05
C THR A 35 16.58 -7.47 -2.90
N ASP A 36 16.41 -8.75 -2.61
CA ASP A 36 16.93 -9.85 -3.45
C ASP A 36 16.33 -9.82 -4.84
N SER A 37 17.10 -10.26 -5.85
CA SER A 37 16.70 -10.23 -7.27
C SER A 37 15.35 -10.87 -7.56
N LYS A 38 15.04 -11.97 -6.90
CA LYS A 38 13.77 -12.72 -7.05
C LYS A 38 12.52 -11.94 -6.60
N PHE A 39 12.70 -10.88 -5.83
CA PHE A 39 11.61 -10.04 -5.33
C PHE A 39 11.47 -8.71 -6.07
N TRP A 40 12.33 -8.43 -7.06
CA TRP A 40 12.15 -7.30 -7.94
C TRP A 40 10.87 -7.46 -8.73
N ALA A 41 10.06 -6.42 -8.78
CA ALA A 41 8.72 -6.48 -9.33
C ALA A 41 8.60 -5.70 -10.65
N LYS A 42 7.74 -6.18 -11.55
CA LYS A 42 7.27 -5.39 -12.69
C LYS A 42 6.19 -4.43 -12.21
N TRP A 43 6.18 -3.22 -12.78
CA TRP A 43 5.08 -2.30 -12.61
C TRP A 43 4.09 -2.48 -13.75
N LYS A 44 2.82 -2.66 -13.42
CA LYS A 44 1.73 -2.61 -14.39
C LYS A 44 0.86 -1.42 -14.04
N GLU A 45 0.84 -0.42 -14.93
CA GLU A 45 0.09 0.81 -14.72
C GLU A 45 -1.38 0.59 -15.08
N GLU A 46 -2.29 1.13 -14.31
CA GLU A 46 -3.74 1.03 -14.51
C GLU A 46 -4.39 2.39 -14.81
N GLN A 47 -3.65 3.49 -14.66
CA GLN A 47 -4.17 4.86 -14.79
C GLN A 47 -3.61 5.62 -16.00
N ILE A 48 -2.68 5.04 -16.75
CA ILE A 48 -2.07 5.64 -17.94
C ILE A 48 -2.36 4.75 -19.15
N THR A 49 -2.93 5.34 -20.19
CA THR A 49 -3.26 4.61 -21.42
C THR A 49 -2.05 4.47 -22.35
N GLU A 50 -2.06 3.44 -23.21
CA GLU A 50 -1.03 3.23 -24.24
C GLU A 50 -0.88 4.46 -25.17
N ALA A 51 -1.98 5.11 -25.51
CA ALA A 51 -1.95 6.34 -26.30
C ALA A 51 -1.16 7.46 -25.60
N THR A 52 -1.23 7.55 -24.27
CA THR A 52 -0.44 8.52 -23.50
C THR A 52 1.06 8.21 -23.54
N TYR A 53 1.45 6.94 -23.39
CA TYR A 53 2.85 6.55 -23.53
C TYR A 53 3.39 6.84 -24.92
N THR A 54 2.64 6.47 -25.96
CA THR A 54 3.02 6.71 -27.36
C THR A 54 3.18 8.20 -27.64
N ARG A 55 2.26 9.03 -27.18
CA ARG A 55 2.34 10.49 -27.31
C ARG A 55 3.58 11.05 -26.58
N LEU A 56 3.85 10.64 -25.36
CA LEU A 56 5.00 11.09 -24.60
C LEU A 56 6.31 10.67 -25.28
N LYS A 57 6.39 9.43 -25.76
CA LYS A 57 7.57 8.88 -26.44
C LYS A 57 7.93 9.66 -27.72
N ASN A 58 6.92 10.10 -28.46
CA ASN A 58 7.04 10.79 -29.74
C ASN A 58 6.89 12.33 -29.59
N THR A 59 6.94 12.87 -28.35
CA THR A 59 6.97 14.32 -28.16
C THR A 59 8.41 14.84 -28.24
N SER A 60 8.66 15.81 -29.13
CA SER A 60 9.97 16.43 -29.26
C SER A 60 10.36 17.16 -27.97
N LEU A 61 11.61 17.03 -27.59
CA LEU A 61 12.20 17.79 -26.48
C LEU A 61 12.40 19.27 -26.87
N PRO A 62 12.36 20.19 -25.91
CA PRO A 62 12.78 21.57 -26.11
C PRO A 62 14.20 21.64 -26.67
N LYS A 63 14.47 22.68 -27.45
CA LYS A 63 15.77 22.85 -28.19
C LYS A 63 16.98 22.76 -27.26
N ASP A 64 16.94 23.44 -26.12
CA ASP A 64 17.99 23.42 -25.10
C ASP A 64 18.30 22.01 -24.57
N LYS A 65 17.28 21.18 -24.41
CA LYS A 65 17.40 19.78 -23.97
C LYS A 65 17.95 18.88 -25.08
N LEU A 66 17.53 19.12 -26.33
CA LEU A 66 18.09 18.44 -27.49
C LEU A 66 19.57 18.76 -27.67
N ASP A 67 19.94 20.04 -27.56
CA ASP A 67 21.31 20.46 -27.68
C ASP A 67 22.19 19.83 -26.59
N LEU A 68 21.71 19.76 -25.35
CA LEU A 68 22.42 19.08 -24.25
C LEU A 68 22.57 17.58 -24.49
N LEU A 69 21.50 16.91 -24.94
CA LEU A 69 21.46 15.46 -25.15
C LEU A 69 22.38 15.00 -26.26
N PHE A 70 22.49 15.81 -27.31
CA PHE A 70 23.28 15.48 -28.52
C PHE A 70 24.61 16.21 -28.62
N ASN A 71 25.04 16.98 -27.60
CA ASN A 71 26.23 17.82 -27.61
C ASN A 71 27.52 17.09 -28.04
N HIS A 72 27.69 15.82 -27.64
CA HIS A 72 28.85 14.99 -27.95
C HIS A 72 28.53 13.84 -28.89
N ARG A 73 27.45 13.93 -29.67
CA ARG A 73 27.02 12.88 -30.62
C ARG A 73 27.14 13.38 -32.05
N PRO A 74 27.42 12.49 -33.03
CA PRO A 74 27.40 12.87 -34.45
C PRO A 74 26.03 13.46 -34.84
N ALA A 75 26.04 14.49 -35.70
CA ALA A 75 24.80 15.16 -36.16
C ALA A 75 23.80 14.20 -36.74
N LYS A 76 24.23 13.18 -37.49
CA LYS A 76 23.37 12.12 -38.05
C LYS A 76 22.48 11.45 -37.01
N VAL A 77 22.97 11.21 -35.79
CA VAL A 77 22.21 10.58 -34.70
C VAL A 77 21.06 11.48 -34.24
N ARG A 78 21.30 12.79 -34.20
CA ARG A 78 20.27 13.78 -33.87
C ARG A 78 19.21 13.87 -34.97
N ASP A 79 19.64 13.92 -36.22
CA ASP A 79 18.71 14.03 -37.37
C ASP A 79 17.85 12.79 -37.50
N GLU A 80 18.39 11.60 -37.30
CA GLU A 80 17.66 10.34 -37.26
C GLU A 80 16.62 10.32 -36.11
N TYR A 81 17.01 10.72 -34.91
CA TYR A 81 16.09 10.83 -33.78
C TYR A 81 14.94 11.80 -34.06
N LEU A 82 15.23 12.99 -34.63
CA LEU A 82 14.21 13.98 -34.96
C LEU A 82 13.28 13.48 -36.07
N SER A 83 13.79 12.75 -37.05
CA SER A 83 12.98 12.12 -38.11
C SER A 83 12.00 11.09 -37.53
N LEU A 84 12.47 10.19 -36.64
CA LEU A 84 11.63 9.20 -35.98
C LEU A 84 10.52 9.84 -35.12
N ILE A 85 10.84 10.90 -34.39
CA ILE A 85 9.83 11.66 -33.62
C ILE A 85 8.80 12.32 -34.56
N ALA A 86 9.26 12.97 -35.62
CA ALA A 86 8.37 13.62 -36.59
C ALA A 86 7.42 12.65 -37.28
N GLY A 87 7.90 11.42 -37.56
CA GLY A 87 7.10 10.32 -38.09
C GLY A 87 6.20 9.62 -37.07
N GLY A 88 6.40 9.88 -35.76
CA GLY A 88 5.68 9.15 -34.70
C GLY A 88 6.07 7.67 -34.59
N GLU A 89 7.29 7.32 -35.01
CA GLU A 89 7.74 5.94 -35.22
C GLU A 89 8.43 5.31 -33.99
N LEU A 90 8.63 6.10 -32.90
CA LEU A 90 9.24 5.56 -31.71
C LEU A 90 8.27 4.65 -30.94
N VAL A 91 8.63 3.36 -30.85
CA VAL A 91 7.82 2.33 -30.18
C VAL A 91 8.01 2.39 -28.66
N VAL A 92 6.92 2.33 -27.93
CA VAL A 92 6.92 2.28 -26.47
C VAL A 92 7.43 0.92 -25.99
N THR A 93 8.36 0.95 -25.06
CA THR A 93 8.98 -0.24 -24.46
C THR A 93 8.56 -0.42 -23.01
N ASP A 94 8.86 -1.58 -22.39
CA ASP A 94 8.60 -1.82 -20.97
C ASP A 94 9.42 -0.87 -20.07
N GLN A 95 10.61 -0.48 -20.53
CA GLN A 95 11.40 0.56 -19.88
C GLN A 95 10.64 1.90 -19.82
N ASP A 96 10.07 2.32 -20.94
CA ASP A 96 9.33 3.59 -21.01
C ASP A 96 8.11 3.57 -20.09
N ARG A 97 7.35 2.46 -20.11
CA ARG A 97 6.18 2.29 -19.23
C ARG A 97 6.57 2.41 -17.76
N LEU A 98 7.65 1.73 -17.33
CA LEU A 98 8.11 1.80 -15.96
C LEU A 98 8.54 3.22 -15.56
N LEU A 99 9.38 3.87 -16.38
CA LEU A 99 9.92 5.19 -16.08
C LEU A 99 8.81 6.24 -16.02
N VAL A 100 7.94 6.28 -17.02
CA VAL A 100 6.81 7.23 -17.07
C VAL A 100 5.84 7.00 -15.91
N SER A 101 5.56 5.74 -15.55
CA SER A 101 4.62 5.44 -14.47
C SER A 101 5.14 5.79 -13.09
N LEU A 102 6.39 5.39 -12.75
CA LEU A 102 6.93 5.50 -11.40
C LEU A 102 7.63 6.83 -11.11
N LEU A 103 8.19 7.50 -12.14
CA LEU A 103 8.95 8.74 -11.93
C LEU A 103 8.12 10.01 -12.08
N ARG A 104 6.83 9.94 -12.33
CA ARG A 104 5.95 11.10 -12.18
C ARG A 104 6.01 11.61 -10.74
N HIS A 105 6.03 12.91 -10.55
CA HIS A 105 6.19 13.54 -9.24
C HIS A 105 5.12 13.07 -8.24
N ASP A 106 3.85 13.05 -8.65
CA ASP A 106 2.73 12.58 -7.84
C ASP A 106 2.89 11.11 -7.44
N ARG A 107 3.22 10.23 -8.41
CA ARG A 107 3.42 8.82 -8.15
C ARG A 107 4.64 8.55 -7.27
N LEU A 108 5.76 9.21 -7.54
CA LEU A 108 6.98 9.04 -6.75
C LEU A 108 6.76 9.48 -5.29
N LEU A 109 6.06 10.59 -5.07
CA LEU A 109 5.69 11.04 -3.73
C LEU A 109 4.71 10.08 -3.05
N GLU A 110 3.72 9.57 -3.76
CA GLU A 110 2.78 8.56 -3.28
C GLU A 110 3.52 7.29 -2.85
N MET A 111 4.40 6.75 -3.71
CA MET A 111 5.19 5.55 -3.43
C MET A 111 6.09 5.71 -2.22
N THR A 112 6.76 6.84 -2.08
CA THR A 112 7.68 7.08 -0.97
C THR A 112 6.97 7.33 0.35
N ARG A 113 5.82 8.00 0.35
CA ARG A 113 5.09 8.36 1.56
C ARG A 113 4.17 7.25 2.06
N LEU A 114 3.39 6.65 1.16
CA LEU A 114 2.32 5.71 1.53
C LEU A 114 2.73 4.25 1.30
N PHE A 115 3.49 3.98 0.24
CA PHE A 115 3.76 2.64 -0.25
C PHE A 115 5.21 2.16 -0.06
N THR A 116 5.94 2.81 0.83
CA THR A 116 7.25 2.35 1.32
C THR A 116 7.20 2.25 2.85
N LEU A 117 7.78 1.20 3.40
CA LEU A 117 7.93 1.00 4.83
C LEU A 117 9.26 0.32 5.16
N PHE A 118 9.61 0.34 6.44
CA PHE A 118 10.80 -0.33 6.95
C PHE A 118 10.37 -1.44 7.90
N ASP A 119 10.81 -2.64 7.61
CA ASP A 119 10.66 -3.79 8.49
C ASP A 119 12.01 -4.19 9.10
N LYS A 120 12.02 -4.53 10.39
CA LYS A 120 13.27 -4.86 11.10
C LYS A 120 13.99 -6.07 10.51
N LYS A 121 13.26 -7.01 9.89
CA LYS A 121 13.81 -8.23 9.30
C LYS A 121 14.02 -8.13 7.80
N ALA A 122 13.01 -7.61 7.10
CA ALA A 122 13.01 -7.55 5.64
C ALA A 122 13.64 -6.25 5.09
N GLY A 123 14.00 -5.31 5.95
CA GLY A 123 14.58 -4.02 5.54
C GLY A 123 13.54 -3.10 4.92
N LYS A 124 13.96 -2.33 3.93
CA LYS A 124 13.08 -1.42 3.20
C LYS A 124 12.22 -2.20 2.21
N ILE A 125 10.92 -1.96 2.25
CA ILE A 125 9.92 -2.65 1.43
C ILE A 125 9.14 -1.59 0.64
N VAL A 126 8.91 -1.86 -0.64
CA VAL A 126 8.00 -1.09 -1.50
C VAL A 126 6.82 -1.95 -1.93
N ALA A 127 5.63 -1.35 -1.98
CA ALA A 127 4.42 -2.02 -2.42
C ALA A 127 4.51 -2.46 -3.89
N ARG A 128 3.91 -3.60 -4.20
CA ARG A 128 3.67 -4.03 -5.58
C ARG A 128 2.50 -3.27 -6.18
N TYR A 129 2.43 -3.17 -7.50
CA TYR A 129 1.37 -2.43 -8.19
C TYR A 129 -0.04 -2.89 -7.77
N GLN A 130 -0.25 -4.20 -7.60
CA GLN A 130 -1.54 -4.75 -7.16
C GLN A 130 -1.95 -4.21 -5.78
N GLN A 131 -0.99 -4.07 -4.87
CA GLN A 131 -1.23 -3.50 -3.54
C GLN A 131 -1.58 -2.02 -3.64
N VAL A 132 -0.84 -1.28 -4.47
CA VAL A 132 -1.08 0.15 -4.69
C VAL A 132 -2.49 0.40 -5.24
N PHE A 133 -2.84 -0.24 -6.35
CA PHE A 133 -4.14 -0.02 -6.99
C PHE A 133 -5.30 -0.61 -6.19
N GLY A 134 -5.12 -1.77 -5.55
CA GLY A 134 -6.11 -2.34 -4.65
C GLY A 134 -6.40 -1.42 -3.45
N ILE A 135 -5.38 -0.82 -2.85
CA ILE A 135 -5.56 0.15 -1.75
C ILE A 135 -6.24 1.42 -2.26
N LYS A 136 -5.87 1.93 -3.43
CA LYS A 136 -6.52 3.11 -4.01
C LYS A 136 -8.02 2.88 -4.26
N ALA A 137 -8.37 1.75 -4.84
CA ALA A 137 -9.76 1.36 -5.03
C ALA A 137 -10.52 1.22 -3.70
N LEU A 138 -9.90 0.66 -2.66
CA LEU A 138 -10.50 0.61 -1.33
C LEU A 138 -10.69 1.99 -0.70
N ILE A 139 -9.70 2.87 -0.81
CA ILE A 139 -9.82 4.24 -0.30
C ILE A 139 -10.97 4.98 -0.96
N GLU A 140 -11.12 4.85 -2.27
CA GLU A 140 -12.25 5.43 -3.00
C GLU A 140 -13.58 4.88 -2.46
N ARG A 141 -13.65 3.58 -2.24
CA ARG A 141 -14.85 2.93 -1.67
C ARG A 141 -15.15 3.40 -0.24
N ILE A 142 -14.14 3.44 0.63
CA ILE A 142 -14.29 3.85 2.03
C ILE A 142 -14.70 5.32 2.15
N THR A 143 -14.36 6.17 1.19
CA THR A 143 -14.78 7.58 1.18
C THR A 143 -16.23 7.77 0.80
N SER A 144 -16.90 6.77 0.25
CA SER A 144 -18.34 6.79 -0.04
C SER A 144 -19.18 6.18 1.08
N PHE A 145 -20.43 6.58 1.16
CA PHE A 145 -21.39 6.12 2.18
C PHE A 145 -22.57 5.42 1.49
N ASP A 146 -23.17 4.49 2.19
CA ASP A 146 -24.43 3.88 1.82
C ASP A 146 -25.65 4.76 2.23
N GLU A 147 -26.85 4.27 1.94
CA GLU A 147 -28.11 4.96 2.27
C GLU A 147 -28.38 5.09 3.79
N HIS A 148 -27.69 4.29 4.60
CA HIS A 148 -27.80 4.29 6.07
C HIS A 148 -26.69 5.12 6.75
N GLY A 149 -25.83 5.76 5.95
CA GLY A 149 -24.73 6.58 6.43
C GLY A 149 -23.55 5.76 6.96
N ALA A 150 -23.46 4.45 6.63
CA ALA A 150 -22.28 3.64 6.86
C ALA A 150 -21.29 3.78 5.70
N ARG A 151 -19.98 3.70 5.98
CA ARG A 151 -18.96 3.70 4.93
C ARG A 151 -18.96 2.37 4.18
N ASN A 152 -18.76 2.43 2.87
CA ASN A 152 -18.66 1.23 2.06
C ASN A 152 -17.38 0.44 2.37
N GLY A 153 -17.53 -0.84 2.66
CA GLY A 153 -16.43 -1.79 2.86
C GLY A 153 -16.04 -2.53 1.57
N GLY A 154 -15.22 -3.55 1.71
CA GLY A 154 -14.77 -4.37 0.58
C GLY A 154 -13.95 -5.59 0.97
N VAL A 155 -13.50 -6.33 -0.04
CA VAL A 155 -12.62 -7.50 0.15
C VAL A 155 -11.40 -7.36 -0.75
N ILE A 156 -10.22 -7.60 -0.19
CA ILE A 156 -8.98 -7.79 -0.95
C ILE A 156 -8.62 -9.27 -0.92
N TRP A 157 -8.67 -9.87 -2.09
CA TRP A 157 -8.15 -11.22 -2.26
C TRP A 157 -6.65 -11.18 -2.54
N HIS A 158 -5.90 -11.85 -1.68
CA HIS A 158 -4.46 -12.03 -1.79
C HIS A 158 -4.11 -13.50 -1.96
N THR A 159 -3.29 -13.85 -2.93
CA THR A 159 -2.68 -15.19 -2.96
C THR A 159 -1.80 -15.38 -1.72
N THR A 160 -1.77 -16.58 -1.18
CA THR A 160 -0.96 -16.91 0.00
C THR A 160 0.51 -16.50 -0.22
N GLY A 161 1.10 -15.83 0.76
CA GLY A 161 2.48 -15.34 0.68
C GLY A 161 2.69 -14.07 -0.17
N SER A 162 1.64 -13.43 -0.70
CA SER A 162 1.76 -12.21 -1.53
C SER A 162 1.92 -10.90 -0.75
N GLY A 163 2.08 -10.96 0.58
CA GLY A 163 2.31 -9.78 1.41
C GLY A 163 1.04 -9.14 2.00
N LYS A 164 0.01 -9.94 2.30
CA LYS A 164 -1.26 -9.50 2.91
C LYS A 164 -1.05 -8.56 4.11
N SER A 165 -0.22 -8.95 5.08
CA SER A 165 0.06 -8.13 6.28
C SER A 165 0.66 -6.77 5.92
N PHE A 166 1.56 -6.70 4.95
CA PHE A 166 2.10 -5.42 4.47
C PHE A 166 1.05 -4.57 3.78
N THR A 167 0.12 -5.19 3.04
CA THR A 167 -1.02 -4.46 2.44
C THR A 167 -1.90 -3.82 3.50
N MET A 168 -2.17 -4.52 4.61
CA MET A 168 -2.90 -3.95 5.75
C MET A 168 -2.14 -2.76 6.36
N VAL A 169 -0.81 -2.85 6.50
CA VAL A 169 0.02 -1.73 6.98
C VAL A 169 0.00 -0.55 6.01
N PHE A 170 0.18 -0.78 4.70
CA PHE A 170 0.10 0.28 3.69
C PHE A 170 -1.25 0.98 3.70
N LEU A 171 -2.34 0.20 3.77
CA LEU A 171 -3.69 0.76 3.86
C LEU A 171 -3.84 1.62 5.13
N SER A 172 -3.43 1.12 6.28
CA SER A 172 -3.52 1.86 7.55
C SER A 172 -2.70 3.14 7.53
N LYS A 173 -1.49 3.12 6.95
CA LYS A 173 -0.71 4.35 6.72
C LYS A 173 -1.47 5.33 5.84
N ALA A 174 -2.05 4.87 4.74
CA ALA A 174 -2.82 5.72 3.85
C ALA A 174 -4.03 6.35 4.56
N LEU A 175 -4.77 5.57 5.36
CA LEU A 175 -5.91 6.05 6.15
C LEU A 175 -5.50 7.14 7.17
N ILE A 176 -4.34 6.99 7.80
CA ILE A 176 -3.84 7.97 8.77
C ILE A 176 -3.39 9.27 8.09
N TRP A 177 -2.76 9.17 6.91
CA TRP A 177 -2.14 10.31 6.22
C TRP A 177 -3.09 11.08 5.31
N LEU A 178 -4.16 10.46 4.82
CA LEU A 178 -5.14 11.11 3.97
C LEU A 178 -6.05 12.01 4.79
N LYS A 179 -6.06 13.32 4.50
CA LYS A 179 -6.83 14.32 5.24
C LYS A 179 -8.32 13.96 5.34
N VAL A 180 -8.90 13.39 4.28
CA VAL A 180 -10.33 13.01 4.23
C VAL A 180 -10.66 11.85 5.17
N LEU A 181 -9.67 11.07 5.60
CA LEU A 181 -9.80 9.93 6.50
C LEU A 181 -9.00 10.11 7.80
N ALA A 182 -8.48 11.31 8.04
CA ALA A 182 -7.61 11.59 9.18
C ALA A 182 -8.28 11.39 10.54
N GLN A 183 -9.60 11.38 10.61
CA GLN A 183 -10.38 11.11 11.84
C GLN A 183 -10.70 9.63 12.03
N CYS A 184 -10.51 8.80 10.98
CA CYS A 184 -10.86 7.39 11.07
C CYS A 184 -9.97 6.63 12.03
N ARG A 185 -10.57 5.72 12.78
CA ARG A 185 -9.90 4.73 13.65
C ARG A 185 -9.88 3.38 12.94
N VAL A 186 -8.82 2.63 13.11
CA VAL A 186 -8.62 1.33 12.46
C VAL A 186 -8.70 0.22 13.51
N VAL A 187 -9.59 -0.73 13.34
CA VAL A 187 -9.69 -1.93 14.18
C VAL A 187 -9.20 -3.13 13.37
N VAL A 188 -8.08 -3.71 13.77
CA VAL A 188 -7.48 -4.88 13.11
C VAL A 188 -7.93 -6.13 13.85
N VAL A 189 -8.67 -6.99 13.17
CA VAL A 189 -9.27 -8.19 13.75
C VAL A 189 -8.67 -9.44 13.11
N THR A 190 -8.23 -10.39 13.95
CA THR A 190 -7.71 -11.68 13.54
C THR A 190 -8.45 -12.81 14.23
N ASP A 191 -8.27 -14.06 13.79
CA ASP A 191 -8.82 -15.24 14.43
C ASP A 191 -7.89 -15.86 15.49
N ARG A 192 -6.61 -15.47 15.54
CA ARG A 192 -5.57 -16.08 16.37
C ARG A 192 -4.69 -15.06 17.07
N VAL A 193 -4.30 -15.36 18.31
CA VAL A 193 -3.45 -14.50 19.15
C VAL A 193 -2.05 -14.29 18.54
N ASP A 194 -1.44 -15.36 18.01
CA ASP A 194 -0.11 -15.25 17.39
C ASP A 194 -0.09 -14.34 16.16
N LEU A 195 -1.20 -14.31 15.39
CA LEU A 195 -1.37 -13.39 14.26
C LEU A 195 -1.61 -11.95 14.72
N GLU A 196 -2.37 -11.75 15.80
CA GLU A 196 -2.58 -10.42 16.42
C GLU A 196 -1.22 -9.77 16.76
N ASP A 197 -0.37 -10.49 17.47
CA ASP A 197 0.98 -10.04 17.83
C ASP A 197 1.88 -9.81 16.61
N GLN A 198 1.82 -10.69 15.61
CA GLN A 198 2.60 -10.56 14.39
C GLN A 198 2.20 -9.30 13.62
N LEU A 199 0.89 -9.06 13.45
CA LEU A 199 0.38 -7.87 12.78
C LEU A 199 0.78 -6.61 13.54
N ALA A 200 0.58 -6.56 14.86
CA ALA A 200 0.96 -5.40 15.67
C ALA A 200 2.46 -5.06 15.55
N ARG A 201 3.33 -6.08 15.46
CA ARG A 201 4.76 -5.88 15.18
C ARG A 201 5.00 -5.32 13.77
N THR A 202 4.32 -5.86 12.77
CA THR A 202 4.44 -5.40 11.37
C THR A 202 3.96 -3.95 11.23
N PHE A 203 2.90 -3.57 11.93
CA PHE A 203 2.41 -2.19 11.97
C PHE A 203 3.40 -1.23 12.65
N ALA A 204 3.99 -1.65 13.77
CA ALA A 204 4.99 -0.85 14.47
C ALA A 204 6.26 -0.68 13.63
N SER A 205 6.81 -1.77 13.07
CA SER A 205 8.00 -1.68 12.23
C SER A 205 7.75 -0.94 10.92
N GLY A 206 6.55 -1.01 10.38
CA GLY A 206 6.13 -0.28 9.17
C GLY A 206 5.83 1.21 9.39
N GLY A 207 5.93 1.71 10.63
CA GLY A 207 5.72 3.12 10.97
C GLY A 207 4.26 3.57 10.99
N ALA A 208 3.30 2.64 11.02
CA ALA A 208 1.89 2.95 11.21
C ALA A 208 1.50 3.06 12.69
N LEU A 209 2.34 2.55 13.60
CA LEU A 209 2.15 2.55 15.05
C LEU A 209 3.50 2.79 15.73
N SER A 210 3.55 3.61 16.78
CA SER A 210 4.78 3.75 17.58
C SER A 210 4.95 2.55 18.53
N ASP A 211 6.20 2.26 18.92
CA ASP A 211 6.47 1.20 19.92
C ASP A 211 5.77 1.47 21.27
N LYS A 212 5.58 2.74 21.63
CA LYS A 212 4.86 3.15 22.86
C LYS A 212 3.37 2.85 22.72
N ASP A 213 2.77 3.21 21.59
CA ASP A 213 1.32 3.07 21.39
C ASP A 213 0.92 1.61 21.15
N LYS A 214 1.88 0.72 20.85
CA LYS A 214 1.60 -0.69 20.60
C LYS A 214 0.90 -1.39 21.77
N LYS A 215 1.30 -1.10 23.03
CA LYS A 215 0.66 -1.70 24.21
C LYS A 215 -0.78 -1.20 24.36
N ASP A 216 -0.99 0.09 24.14
CA ASP A 216 -2.30 0.72 24.28
C ASP A 216 -3.24 0.28 23.15
N ALA A 217 -2.70 -0.03 21.99
CA ALA A 217 -3.45 -0.53 20.83
C ALA A 217 -3.96 -1.97 21.01
N MET A 218 -3.35 -2.78 21.89
CA MET A 218 -3.75 -4.18 22.09
C MET A 218 -4.98 -4.30 22.99
N ALA A 219 -6.06 -4.83 22.46
CA ALA A 219 -7.24 -5.20 23.25
C ALA A 219 -7.02 -6.55 23.96
N THR A 220 -6.30 -6.53 25.08
CA THR A 220 -5.91 -7.76 25.79
C THR A 220 -7.09 -8.59 26.31
N THR A 221 -8.21 -7.94 26.63
CA THR A 221 -9.45 -8.59 27.11
C THR A 221 -10.68 -8.04 26.39
N GLY A 222 -11.82 -8.74 26.46
CA GLY A 222 -13.10 -8.22 25.96
C GLY A 222 -13.52 -6.90 26.62
N LYS A 223 -13.27 -6.75 27.92
CA LYS A 223 -13.51 -5.49 28.63
C LYS A 223 -12.66 -4.34 28.05
N ARG A 224 -11.36 -4.56 27.86
CA ARG A 224 -10.49 -3.56 27.25
C ARG A 224 -10.92 -3.20 25.83
N LEU A 225 -11.37 -4.20 25.05
CA LEU A 225 -11.94 -3.97 23.72
C LEU A 225 -13.16 -3.06 23.76
N ALA A 226 -14.10 -3.32 24.70
CA ALA A 226 -15.29 -2.50 24.87
C ALA A 226 -14.96 -1.06 25.22
N GLU A 227 -14.03 -0.84 26.16
CA GLU A 227 -13.54 0.48 26.55
C GLU A 227 -12.90 1.23 25.36
N GLN A 228 -12.05 0.53 24.59
CA GLN A 228 -11.41 1.11 23.40
C GLN A 228 -12.42 1.47 22.30
N ILE A 229 -13.39 0.61 22.02
CA ILE A 229 -14.45 0.88 21.04
C ILE A 229 -15.26 2.10 21.43
N GLY A 230 -15.75 2.13 22.68
CA GLY A 230 -16.68 3.16 23.15
C GLY A 230 -16.03 4.51 23.41
N LYS A 231 -14.96 4.54 24.19
CA LYS A 231 -14.35 5.78 24.73
C LYS A 231 -12.88 5.97 24.40
N GLY A 232 -12.24 4.98 23.76
CA GLY A 232 -10.81 5.01 23.47
C GLY A 232 -10.44 6.05 22.42
N ASN A 233 -9.22 6.56 22.53
CA ASN A 233 -8.61 7.52 21.59
C ASN A 233 -7.57 6.85 20.68
N GLU A 234 -7.40 5.54 20.81
CA GLU A 234 -6.44 4.77 20.02
C GLU A 234 -6.81 4.84 18.52
N ARG A 235 -5.85 5.25 17.72
CA ARG A 235 -6.03 5.32 16.26
C ARG A 235 -6.07 3.94 15.61
N ILE A 236 -5.36 2.98 16.21
CA ILE A 236 -5.32 1.59 15.78
C ILE A 236 -5.59 0.72 16.99
N ILE A 237 -6.48 -0.27 16.83
CA ILE A 237 -6.82 -1.27 17.85
C ILE A 237 -6.57 -2.65 17.24
N PHE A 238 -5.90 -3.53 17.97
CA PHE A 238 -5.74 -4.95 17.61
C PHE A 238 -6.58 -5.81 18.51
N SER A 239 -7.32 -6.76 17.93
CA SER A 239 -8.16 -7.70 18.66
C SER A 239 -8.29 -9.03 17.94
N ILE A 240 -8.48 -10.11 18.70
CA ILE A 240 -8.99 -11.35 18.14
C ILE A 240 -10.52 -11.33 18.13
N ILE A 241 -11.11 -11.96 17.11
CA ILE A 241 -12.57 -11.95 16.89
C ILE A 241 -13.36 -12.49 18.11
N ASN A 242 -12.81 -13.44 18.86
CA ASN A 242 -13.47 -14.05 20.01
C ASN A 242 -13.69 -13.05 21.16
N LYS A 243 -12.91 -11.99 21.27
CA LYS A 243 -13.08 -10.95 22.32
C LYS A 243 -14.40 -10.18 22.16
N PHE A 244 -14.97 -10.12 20.95
CA PHE A 244 -16.25 -9.47 20.71
C PHE A 244 -17.41 -10.18 21.43
N GLY A 245 -17.36 -11.51 21.60
CA GLY A 245 -18.37 -12.25 22.37
C GLY A 245 -18.49 -11.78 23.82
N THR A 246 -17.38 -11.43 24.47
CA THR A 246 -17.41 -10.86 25.83
C THR A 246 -17.64 -9.34 25.79
N ALA A 247 -17.04 -8.65 24.84
CA ALA A 247 -17.13 -7.19 24.76
C ALA A 247 -18.58 -6.72 24.56
N ILE A 248 -19.34 -7.36 23.68
CA ILE A 248 -20.73 -6.98 23.35
C ILE A 248 -21.69 -7.06 24.56
N THR A 249 -21.34 -7.81 25.60
CA THR A 249 -22.14 -7.86 26.83
C THR A 249 -22.00 -6.61 27.70
N LEU A 250 -21.06 -5.74 27.38
CA LEU A 250 -20.78 -4.51 28.12
C LEU A 250 -21.43 -3.33 27.37
N PRO A 251 -22.15 -2.44 28.08
CA PRO A 251 -22.87 -1.32 27.46
C PRO A 251 -21.97 -0.37 26.66
N GLU A 252 -20.68 -0.26 27.06
CA GLU A 252 -19.70 0.57 26.38
C GLU A 252 -19.25 0.01 25.04
N CYS A 253 -19.51 -1.27 24.73
CA CYS A 253 -19.11 -1.90 23.47
C CYS A 253 -20.09 -1.58 22.34
N TYR A 254 -20.30 -0.28 22.10
CA TYR A 254 -21.13 0.19 20.98
C TYR A 254 -20.58 1.49 20.44
N ASN A 255 -20.39 1.55 19.13
CA ASN A 255 -19.98 2.80 18.47
C ASN A 255 -20.54 2.82 17.05
N ASP A 256 -21.48 3.72 16.79
CA ASP A 256 -22.13 3.89 15.48
C ASP A 256 -21.45 4.94 14.58
N SER A 257 -20.22 5.36 14.93
CA SER A 257 -19.45 6.25 14.08
C SER A 257 -19.08 5.59 12.76
N PRO A 258 -19.34 6.23 11.63
CA PRO A 258 -18.85 5.76 10.34
C PRO A 258 -17.33 5.92 10.17
N ASP A 259 -16.67 6.62 11.11
CA ASP A 259 -15.22 6.84 11.07
C ASP A 259 -14.43 5.69 11.73
N ILE A 260 -14.99 4.48 11.70
CA ILE A 260 -14.30 3.25 12.11
C ILE A 260 -14.14 2.36 10.88
N ILE A 261 -12.91 1.87 10.69
CA ILE A 261 -12.55 0.97 9.60
C ILE A 261 -12.03 -0.32 10.20
N VAL A 262 -12.72 -1.43 9.94
CA VAL A 262 -12.38 -2.75 10.46
C VAL A 262 -11.64 -3.55 9.40
N LEU A 263 -10.39 -3.91 9.66
CA LEU A 263 -9.58 -4.76 8.82
C LEU A 263 -9.65 -6.19 9.38
N VAL A 264 -10.28 -7.10 8.64
CA VAL A 264 -10.46 -8.50 9.07
C VAL A 264 -9.47 -9.39 8.34
N ASP A 265 -8.53 -9.97 9.08
CA ASP A 265 -7.61 -10.97 8.53
C ASP A 265 -8.31 -12.33 8.42
N GLU A 266 -8.08 -13.06 7.31
CA GLU A 266 -8.76 -14.32 6.98
C GLU A 266 -10.30 -14.20 7.05
N GLY A 267 -10.84 -13.15 6.44
CA GLY A 267 -12.26 -12.79 6.48
C GLY A 267 -13.25 -13.96 6.19
N HIS A 268 -12.83 -14.93 5.35
CA HIS A 268 -13.67 -16.10 5.03
C HIS A 268 -13.94 -17.03 6.22
N ARG A 269 -13.03 -17.11 7.20
CA ARG A 269 -13.19 -17.98 8.38
C ARG A 269 -14.07 -17.35 9.47
N SER A 270 -14.07 -16.03 9.54
CA SER A 270 -14.81 -15.30 10.58
C SER A 270 -16.23 -14.94 10.18
N GLN A 271 -16.63 -15.03 8.91
CA GLN A 271 -17.94 -14.58 8.44
C GLN A 271 -19.13 -15.41 8.93
N ASN A 272 -18.97 -16.69 9.24
CA ASN A 272 -20.07 -17.59 9.58
C ASN A 272 -20.26 -17.82 11.10
N GLY A 273 -19.64 -17.03 11.98
CA GLY A 273 -19.69 -17.23 13.43
C GLY A 273 -20.47 -16.12 14.17
N SER A 274 -21.03 -16.47 15.35
CA SER A 274 -21.67 -15.51 16.25
C SER A 274 -20.80 -14.28 16.57
N ASN A 275 -19.49 -14.46 16.64
CA ASN A 275 -18.55 -13.37 16.93
C ASN A 275 -18.50 -12.30 15.83
N ASN A 276 -18.74 -12.67 14.57
CA ASN A 276 -18.85 -11.68 13.48
C ASN A 276 -20.13 -10.84 13.63
N ILE A 277 -21.24 -11.48 14.00
CA ILE A 277 -22.50 -10.78 14.31
C ILE A 277 -22.28 -9.80 15.46
N PHE A 278 -21.60 -10.21 16.53
CA PHE A 278 -21.31 -9.36 17.68
C PHE A 278 -20.40 -8.16 17.30
N MET A 279 -19.41 -8.38 16.43
CA MET A 279 -18.56 -7.31 15.92
C MET A 279 -19.39 -6.30 15.11
N GLN A 280 -20.28 -6.76 14.24
CA GLN A 280 -21.15 -5.87 13.46
C GLN A 280 -22.18 -5.13 14.32
N GLN A 281 -22.69 -5.78 15.37
CA GLN A 281 -23.57 -5.13 16.35
C GLN A 281 -22.84 -4.05 17.15
N ALA A 282 -21.57 -4.28 17.52
CA ALA A 282 -20.74 -3.31 18.21
C ALA A 282 -20.37 -2.09 17.34
N LEU A 283 -20.22 -2.30 16.01
CA LEU A 283 -19.74 -1.31 15.06
C LEU A 283 -20.64 -1.25 13.80
N PRO A 284 -21.89 -0.85 13.91
CA PRO A 284 -22.89 -1.03 12.84
C PRO A 284 -22.63 -0.18 11.59
N LYS A 285 -21.93 0.94 11.69
CA LYS A 285 -21.63 1.85 10.58
C LYS A 285 -20.16 1.80 10.12
N ALA A 286 -19.38 0.90 10.67
CA ALA A 286 -17.97 0.76 10.29
C ALA A 286 -17.81 0.20 8.86
N ALA A 287 -16.75 0.65 8.17
CA ALA A 287 -16.34 0.01 6.93
C ALA A 287 -15.62 -1.31 7.23
N TYR A 288 -16.15 -2.42 6.76
CA TYR A 288 -15.52 -3.74 6.91
C TYR A 288 -14.69 -4.10 5.68
N ILE A 289 -13.40 -4.37 5.88
CA ILE A 289 -12.46 -4.75 4.82
C ILE A 289 -11.90 -6.13 5.13
N GLY A 290 -12.34 -7.11 4.36
CA GLY A 290 -11.86 -8.49 4.46
C GLY A 290 -10.56 -8.68 3.67
N PHE A 291 -9.57 -9.29 4.29
CA PHE A 291 -8.36 -9.78 3.64
C PHE A 291 -8.40 -11.31 3.65
N THR A 292 -8.32 -11.95 2.47
CA THR A 292 -8.42 -13.39 2.37
C THR A 292 -7.44 -13.97 1.38
N GLY A 293 -6.93 -15.18 1.67
CA GLY A 293 -6.09 -15.97 0.77
C GLY A 293 -6.88 -16.90 -0.16
N THR A 294 -8.17 -17.12 0.14
CA THR A 294 -9.05 -17.96 -0.66
C THR A 294 -10.16 -17.13 -1.28
N PRO A 295 -10.52 -17.36 -2.56
CA PRO A 295 -11.68 -16.72 -3.16
C PRO A 295 -12.95 -17.09 -2.38
N LEU A 296 -13.87 -16.13 -2.27
CA LEU A 296 -15.20 -16.33 -1.68
C LEU A 296 -16.10 -17.07 -2.66
#